data_b358134506eeaef6bc7cd17257abd58f
#
_entry.id   b358134506eeaef6bc7cd17257abd58f
#
_cell.length_a   1.000
_cell.length_b   1.000
_cell.length_c   1.000
_cell.angle_alpha   90.00
_cell.angle_beta   90.00
_cell.angle_gamma   90.00
#
_symmetry.space_group_name_H-M   'P 1'
#
loop_
_entity.id
_entity.type
_entity.pdbx_description
1 polymer ?
#
loop_
_entity_poly.entity_id
_entity_poly.type
_entity_poly.pdbx_seq_one_letter_code
_entity_poly.pdbx_strand_id
1 'polypeptide(L)'
;GVWTYSLNDIWDGLQDCYKDLKENVKKEYGVTLKHLDAIGFSAMMHGYLAFDENDTILVPFRTWRNTITEEAASKLTAEFNYNIPQRWSIAHLYQAILNGEEHVPYVDFFTTLAGYVHWRLTGRKVLGVGDASGMFPIDIHTGDYDHAMIQKFDKLVADQNYRWNLRDILPRV
;
A
#
# COMPACT_ATOMS: atom_id res chain seq x y z
N GLY A 1 -2.58 -14.83 -15.13
CA GLY A 1 -3.48 -14.48 -14.02
C GLY A 1 -2.83 -13.46 -13.11
N VAL A 2 -3.61 -12.79 -12.27
CA VAL A 2 -3.12 -11.80 -11.31
C VAL A 2 -2.74 -12.52 -10.00
N TRP A 3 -1.56 -12.22 -9.46
CA TRP A 3 -1.13 -12.72 -8.15
C TRP A 3 -1.80 -11.91 -7.05
N THR A 4 -2.64 -12.58 -6.24
CA THR A 4 -3.39 -12.00 -5.14
C THR A 4 -3.19 -12.78 -3.85
N TYR A 5 -3.42 -12.14 -2.70
CA TYR A 5 -3.58 -12.81 -1.41
C TYR A 5 -4.94 -12.46 -0.81
N SER A 6 -5.53 -13.44 -0.11
CA SER A 6 -6.74 -13.22 0.68
C SER A 6 -6.41 -12.40 1.93
N LEU A 7 -7.20 -11.38 2.22
CA LEU A 7 -7.06 -10.62 3.47
C LEU A 7 -7.39 -11.47 4.71
N ASN A 8 -8.32 -12.42 4.56
CA ASN A 8 -8.64 -13.34 5.65
C ASN A 8 -7.43 -14.22 5.99
N ASP A 9 -6.78 -14.81 4.97
CA ASP A 9 -5.60 -15.65 5.19
C ASP A 9 -4.44 -14.86 5.82
N ILE A 10 -4.31 -13.56 5.50
CA ILE A 10 -3.32 -12.68 6.13
C ILE A 10 -3.62 -12.50 7.62
N TRP A 11 -4.89 -12.27 7.98
CA TRP A 11 -5.29 -12.13 9.38
C TRP A 11 -5.19 -13.43 10.16
N ASP A 12 -5.59 -14.54 9.58
CA ASP A 12 -5.45 -15.87 10.18
C ASP A 12 -3.95 -16.18 10.42
N GLY A 13 -3.09 -15.92 9.44
CA GLY A 13 -1.65 -16.08 9.59
C GLY A 13 -1.03 -15.19 10.68
N LEU A 14 -1.47 -13.93 10.82
CA LEU A 14 -1.03 -13.05 11.91
C LEU A 14 -1.44 -13.57 13.28
N GLN A 15 -2.67 -14.06 13.40
CA GLN A 15 -3.17 -14.64 14.65
C GLN A 15 -2.42 -15.92 15.02
N ASP A 16 -2.14 -16.79 14.06
CA ASP A 16 -1.36 -18.01 14.26
C ASP A 16 0.08 -17.69 14.69
N CYS A 17 0.74 -16.74 14.03
CA CYS A 17 2.08 -16.28 14.43
C CYS A 17 2.09 -15.78 15.89
N TYR A 18 1.09 -14.99 16.29
CA TYR A 18 1.02 -14.49 17.65
C TYR A 18 0.74 -15.60 18.67
N LYS A 19 -0.11 -16.57 18.31
CA LYS A 19 -0.39 -17.75 19.13
C LYS A 19 0.87 -18.57 19.35
N ASP A 20 1.60 -18.89 18.28
CA ASP A 20 2.86 -19.63 18.37
C ASP A 20 3.89 -18.90 19.21
N LEU A 21 4.02 -17.59 19.05
CA LEU A 21 4.89 -16.77 19.89
C LEU A 21 4.55 -16.91 21.39
N LYS A 22 3.28 -16.81 21.75
CA LYS A 22 2.81 -16.96 23.14
C LYS A 22 3.11 -18.34 23.71
N GLU A 23 2.88 -19.39 22.93
CA GLU A 23 3.12 -20.77 23.33
C GLU A 23 4.61 -21.03 23.53
N ASN A 24 5.45 -20.56 22.61
CA ASN A 24 6.91 -20.71 22.70
C ASN A 24 7.50 -19.94 23.90
N VAL A 25 7.08 -18.71 24.14
CA VAL A 25 7.52 -17.93 25.32
C VAL A 25 7.11 -18.62 26.61
N LYS A 26 5.88 -19.12 26.69
CA LYS A 26 5.43 -19.87 27.87
C LYS A 26 6.23 -21.13 28.10
N LYS A 27 6.52 -21.88 27.03
CA LYS A 27 7.29 -23.13 27.11
C LYS A 27 8.74 -22.91 27.54
N GLU A 28 9.39 -21.88 26.97
CA GLU A 28 10.81 -21.63 27.17
C GLU A 28 11.12 -20.86 28.45
N TYR A 29 10.29 -19.88 28.78
CA TYR A 29 10.55 -18.96 29.91
C TYR A 29 9.55 -19.08 31.07
N GLY A 30 8.52 -19.92 30.94
CA GLY A 30 7.44 -20.03 31.95
C GLY A 30 6.55 -18.79 32.06
N VAL A 31 6.68 -17.83 31.14
CA VAL A 31 5.96 -16.55 31.17
C VAL A 31 4.72 -16.61 30.28
N THR A 32 3.60 -16.14 30.80
CA THR A 32 2.39 -15.94 29.99
C THR A 32 2.35 -14.50 29.48
N LEU A 33 2.49 -14.31 28.17
CA LEU A 33 2.37 -12.98 27.55
C LEU A 33 0.94 -12.45 27.69
N LYS A 34 0.77 -11.38 28.46
CA LYS A 34 -0.50 -10.66 28.67
C LYS A 34 -0.43 -9.22 28.19
N HIS A 35 0.76 -8.69 28.00
CA HIS A 35 1.04 -7.31 27.65
C HIS A 35 2.25 -7.23 26.74
N LEU A 36 2.25 -6.28 25.83
CA LEU A 36 3.37 -5.92 24.95
C LEU A 36 3.57 -4.41 25.03
N ASP A 37 4.79 -3.96 25.24
CA ASP A 37 5.13 -2.53 25.25
C ASP A 37 5.20 -1.93 23.84
N ALA A 38 5.56 -2.77 22.87
CA ALA A 38 5.64 -2.39 21.47
C ALA A 38 5.39 -3.60 20.56
N ILE A 39 4.91 -3.32 19.35
CA ILE A 39 4.75 -4.30 18.27
C ILE A 39 5.22 -3.67 16.97
N GLY A 40 5.99 -4.42 16.20
CA GLY A 40 6.45 -4.03 14.86
C GLY A 40 6.08 -5.08 13.84
N PHE A 41 5.85 -4.66 12.60
CA PHE A 41 5.52 -5.55 11.49
C PHE A 41 6.56 -5.41 10.39
N SER A 42 7.04 -6.56 9.90
CA SER A 42 7.76 -6.65 8.64
C SER A 42 6.82 -7.28 7.61
N ALA A 43 6.35 -6.48 6.66
CA ALA A 43 5.43 -6.91 5.62
C ALA A 43 5.79 -6.26 4.28
N MET A 44 5.06 -6.62 3.21
CA MET A 44 5.32 -6.08 1.88
C MET A 44 5.09 -4.56 1.84
N MET A 45 6.13 -3.82 1.40
CA MET A 45 6.09 -2.37 1.17
C MET A 45 5.62 -1.99 -0.24
N HIS A 46 5.21 -2.97 -1.04
CA HIS A 46 4.77 -2.81 -2.43
C HIS A 46 3.44 -3.51 -2.64
N GLY A 47 2.83 -3.27 -3.81
CA GLY A 47 1.55 -3.83 -4.19
C GLY A 47 0.42 -2.82 -4.06
N TYR A 48 -0.81 -3.29 -4.21
CA TYR A 48 -1.96 -2.42 -4.34
C TYR A 48 -3.16 -2.96 -3.55
N LEU A 49 -3.48 -2.28 -2.48
CA LEU A 49 -4.67 -2.44 -1.65
C LEU A 49 -5.46 -1.15 -1.74
N ALA A 50 -6.59 -1.15 -2.42
CA ALA A 50 -7.42 0.03 -2.65
C ALA A 50 -8.78 -0.12 -1.95
N PHE A 51 -9.22 0.96 -1.30
CA PHE A 51 -10.42 1.01 -0.48
C PHE A 51 -11.29 2.19 -0.88
N ASP A 52 -12.60 2.04 -0.72
CA ASP A 52 -13.58 3.11 -0.87
C ASP A 52 -13.70 3.95 0.42
N GLU A 53 -14.60 4.94 0.40
CA GLU A 53 -14.90 5.84 1.53
C GLU A 53 -15.46 5.12 2.77
N ASN A 54 -15.95 3.88 2.62
CA ASN A 54 -16.44 3.02 3.70
C ASN A 54 -15.41 2.02 4.19
N ASP A 55 -14.14 2.18 3.78
CA ASP A 55 -13.04 1.24 4.09
C ASP A 55 -13.26 -0.18 3.53
N THR A 56 -14.08 -0.32 2.48
CA THR A 56 -14.31 -1.57 1.78
C THR A 56 -13.26 -1.76 0.69
N ILE A 57 -12.67 -2.96 0.61
CA ILE A 57 -11.70 -3.26 -0.44
C ILE A 57 -12.38 -3.28 -1.81
N LEU A 58 -11.84 -2.53 -2.76
CA LEU A 58 -12.41 -2.35 -4.09
C LEU A 58 -12.03 -3.46 -5.08
N VAL A 59 -10.82 -3.99 -4.93
CA VAL A 59 -10.29 -5.08 -5.77
C VAL A 59 -9.45 -6.04 -4.92
N PRO A 60 -9.27 -7.30 -5.33
CA PRO A 60 -8.37 -8.22 -4.64
C PRO A 60 -6.96 -7.63 -4.52
N PHE A 61 -6.29 -7.87 -3.40
CA PHE A 61 -4.93 -7.40 -3.16
C PHE A 61 -3.96 -7.83 -4.27
N ARG A 62 -3.43 -6.89 -5.04
CA ARG A 62 -2.43 -7.14 -6.09
C ARG A 62 -1.04 -7.06 -5.49
N THR A 63 -0.34 -8.18 -5.48
CA THR A 63 0.97 -8.29 -4.84
C THR A 63 2.10 -7.73 -5.71
N TRP A 64 3.26 -7.52 -5.12
CA TRP A 64 4.48 -7.09 -5.81
C TRP A 64 4.96 -8.05 -6.92
N ARG A 65 4.47 -9.30 -6.94
CA ARG A 65 4.82 -10.33 -7.94
C ARG A 65 4.17 -10.10 -9.30
N ASN A 66 3.22 -9.18 -9.38
CA ASN A 66 2.56 -8.86 -10.64
C ASN A 66 3.49 -8.07 -11.55
N THR A 67 3.59 -8.51 -12.81
CA THR A 67 4.29 -7.82 -13.89
C THR A 67 3.33 -7.15 -14.88
N ILE A 68 2.07 -6.97 -14.46
CA ILE A 68 0.99 -6.42 -15.28
C ILE A 68 1.06 -4.90 -15.44
N THR A 69 2.02 -4.24 -14.83
CA THR A 69 2.14 -2.78 -14.70
C THR A 69 3.29 -2.20 -15.53
N GLU A 70 3.78 -2.93 -16.53
CA GLU A 70 4.93 -2.52 -17.35
C GLU A 70 4.67 -1.22 -18.09
N GLU A 71 3.50 -1.09 -18.72
CA GLU A 71 3.10 0.11 -19.46
C GLU A 71 3.05 1.33 -18.53
N ALA A 72 2.35 1.20 -17.40
CA ALA A 72 2.24 2.26 -16.41
C ALA A 72 3.60 2.67 -15.84
N ALA A 73 4.44 1.71 -15.48
CA ALA A 73 5.77 1.97 -14.94
C ALA A 73 6.65 2.74 -15.95
N SER A 74 6.62 2.34 -17.23
CA SER A 74 7.36 3.01 -18.31
C SER A 74 6.88 4.45 -18.52
N LYS A 75 5.57 4.67 -18.60
CA LYS A 75 4.98 6.01 -18.78
C LYS A 75 5.30 6.93 -17.60
N LEU A 76 5.13 6.44 -16.36
CA LEU A 76 5.44 7.23 -15.16
C LEU A 76 6.94 7.53 -15.03
N THR A 77 7.81 6.58 -15.39
CA THR A 77 9.27 6.81 -15.43
C THR A 77 9.63 7.93 -16.37
N ALA A 78 9.04 7.97 -17.56
CA ALA A 78 9.26 9.04 -18.53
C ALA A 78 8.70 10.39 -18.04
N GLU A 79 7.46 10.41 -17.51
CA GLU A 79 6.80 11.63 -17.02
C GLU A 79 7.55 12.27 -15.85
N PHE A 80 8.02 11.46 -14.92
CA PHE A 80 8.71 11.95 -13.71
C PHE A 80 10.19 12.18 -13.92
N ASN A 81 10.79 11.64 -15.01
CA ASN A 81 12.23 11.50 -15.18
C ASN A 81 12.87 10.83 -13.95
N TYR A 82 12.18 9.82 -13.43
CA TYR A 82 12.53 9.07 -12.22
C TYR A 82 12.08 7.61 -12.37
N ASN A 83 12.95 6.65 -12.02
CA ASN A 83 12.63 5.23 -12.21
C ASN A 83 11.48 4.79 -11.32
N ILE A 84 10.38 4.38 -11.92
CA ILE A 84 9.21 3.80 -11.25
C ILE A 84 9.16 2.29 -11.52
N PRO A 85 9.51 1.47 -10.52
CA PRO A 85 9.44 0.01 -10.67
C PRO A 85 7.99 -0.49 -10.81
N GLN A 86 7.79 -1.55 -11.59
CA GLN A 86 6.48 -2.16 -11.82
C GLN A 86 5.75 -2.57 -10.52
N ARG A 87 6.50 -2.95 -9.48
CA ARG A 87 5.95 -3.41 -8.20
C ARG A 87 5.39 -2.29 -7.31
N TRP A 88 5.68 -1.01 -7.63
CA TRP A 88 5.23 0.12 -6.81
C TRP A 88 3.72 0.32 -6.89
N SER A 89 3.14 0.79 -5.79
CA SER A 89 1.68 0.98 -5.69
C SER A 89 1.14 1.96 -6.72
N ILE A 90 1.88 3.03 -7.03
CA ILE A 90 1.50 4.00 -8.07
C ILE A 90 1.47 3.37 -9.47
N ALA A 91 2.36 2.43 -9.78
CA ALA A 91 2.33 1.74 -11.07
C ALA A 91 1.07 0.88 -11.20
N HIS A 92 0.61 0.25 -10.12
CA HIS A 92 -0.65 -0.48 -10.11
C HIS A 92 -1.87 0.42 -10.28
N LEU A 93 -1.91 1.55 -9.56
CA LEU A 93 -3.00 2.53 -9.71
C LEU A 93 -3.05 3.07 -11.14
N TYR A 94 -1.90 3.49 -11.68
CA TYR A 94 -1.88 4.05 -13.04
C TYR A 94 -2.20 3.00 -14.10
N GLN A 95 -1.80 1.74 -13.91
CA GLN A 95 -2.21 0.66 -14.82
C GLN A 95 -3.72 0.42 -14.78
N ALA A 96 -4.34 0.50 -13.60
CA ALA A 96 -5.79 0.41 -13.47
C ALA A 96 -6.50 1.57 -14.22
N ILE A 97 -5.93 2.77 -14.17
CA ILE A 97 -6.41 3.93 -14.95
C ILE A 97 -6.30 3.66 -16.46
N LEU A 98 -5.13 3.21 -16.92
CA LEU A 98 -4.91 2.89 -18.35
C LEU A 98 -5.85 1.80 -18.86
N ASN A 99 -6.18 0.84 -18.02
CA ASN A 99 -7.12 -0.24 -18.32
C ASN A 99 -8.60 0.20 -18.26
N GLY A 100 -8.91 1.40 -17.78
CA GLY A 100 -10.30 1.86 -17.55
C GLY A 100 -11.02 1.04 -16.49
N GLU A 101 -10.34 0.59 -15.44
CA GLU A 101 -10.94 -0.27 -14.41
C GLU A 101 -11.99 0.49 -13.59
N GLU A 102 -13.17 -0.09 -13.44
CA GLU A 102 -14.37 0.53 -12.86
C GLU A 102 -14.19 0.99 -11.40
N HIS A 103 -13.26 0.41 -10.65
CA HIS A 103 -13.05 0.74 -9.25
C HIS A 103 -12.30 2.07 -9.04
N VAL A 104 -11.53 2.54 -10.03
CA VAL A 104 -10.62 3.68 -9.89
C VAL A 104 -11.32 4.96 -9.44
N PRO A 105 -12.51 5.35 -9.97
CA PRO A 105 -13.22 6.54 -9.52
C PRO A 105 -13.64 6.52 -8.04
N TYR A 106 -13.69 5.33 -7.44
CA TYR A 106 -14.17 5.12 -6.07
C TYR A 106 -13.03 4.98 -5.04
N VAL A 107 -11.78 5.07 -5.48
CA VAL A 107 -10.63 5.00 -4.57
C VAL A 107 -10.66 6.21 -3.64
N ASP A 108 -10.72 5.95 -2.34
CA ASP A 108 -10.59 6.95 -1.26
C ASP A 108 -9.25 6.81 -0.54
N PHE A 109 -8.71 5.59 -0.54
CA PHE A 109 -7.45 5.27 0.09
C PHE A 109 -6.79 4.07 -0.58
N PHE A 110 -5.47 4.11 -0.80
CA PHE A 110 -4.72 2.90 -1.17
C PHE A 110 -3.42 2.80 -0.41
N THR A 111 -2.93 1.59 -0.18
CA THR A 111 -1.78 1.35 0.68
C THR A 111 -1.06 0.04 0.34
N THR A 112 0.03 -0.22 1.05
CA THR A 112 0.78 -1.48 1.07
C THR A 112 0.21 -2.45 2.09
N LEU A 113 0.67 -3.71 2.09
CA LEU A 113 0.29 -4.67 3.14
C LEU A 113 0.73 -4.20 4.53
N ALA A 114 1.95 -3.67 4.66
CA ALA A 114 2.44 -3.13 5.94
C ALA A 114 1.54 -2.00 6.44
N GLY A 115 1.17 -1.07 5.57
CA GLY A 115 0.26 0.03 5.89
C GLY A 115 -1.16 -0.45 6.25
N TYR A 116 -1.66 -1.46 5.55
CA TYR A 116 -2.97 -2.06 5.85
C TYR A 116 -2.99 -2.68 7.25
N VAL A 117 -2.01 -3.51 7.60
CA VAL A 117 -1.93 -4.14 8.93
C VAL A 117 -1.79 -3.09 10.02
N HIS A 118 -0.91 -2.08 9.82
CA HIS A 118 -0.77 -0.97 10.75
C HIS A 118 -2.09 -0.23 10.96
N TRP A 119 -2.74 0.17 9.87
CA TRP A 119 -4.02 0.88 9.94
C TRP A 119 -5.09 0.07 10.69
N ARG A 120 -5.25 -1.20 10.36
CA ARG A 120 -6.28 -2.06 10.99
C ARG A 120 -6.06 -2.27 12.49
N LEU A 121 -4.81 -2.22 12.97
CA LEU A 121 -4.47 -2.38 14.38
C LEU A 121 -4.50 -1.07 15.17
N THR A 122 -4.26 0.06 14.50
CA THR A 122 -4.12 1.37 15.18
C THR A 122 -5.21 2.36 14.85
N GLY A 123 -6.01 2.10 13.81
CA GLY A 123 -6.97 3.05 13.24
C GLY A 123 -6.33 4.19 12.45
N ARG A 124 -5.00 4.19 12.21
CA ARG A 124 -4.28 5.29 11.58
C ARG A 124 -3.78 4.92 10.18
N LYS A 125 -4.21 5.65 9.16
CA LYS A 125 -3.79 5.53 7.75
C LYS A 125 -2.47 6.27 7.53
N VAL A 126 -1.38 5.74 8.11
CA VAL A 126 -0.03 6.32 8.05
C VAL A 126 1.01 5.27 7.65
N LEU A 127 2.11 5.70 7.08
CA LEU A 127 3.29 4.88 6.76
C LEU A 127 4.56 5.52 7.30
N GLY A 128 5.54 4.71 7.67
CA GLY A 128 6.91 5.18 7.76
C GLY A 128 7.47 5.51 6.38
N VAL A 129 8.43 6.42 6.30
CA VAL A 129 9.04 6.87 5.04
C VAL A 129 9.59 5.71 4.18
N GLY A 130 10.10 4.65 4.82
CA GLY A 130 10.59 3.46 4.13
C GLY A 130 9.50 2.75 3.33
N ASP A 131 8.34 2.49 3.93
CA ASP A 131 7.19 1.88 3.24
C ASP A 131 6.57 2.83 2.21
N ALA A 132 6.45 4.12 2.55
CA ALA A 132 5.93 5.14 1.65
C ALA A 132 6.76 5.24 0.35
N SER A 133 8.09 5.07 0.43
CA SER A 133 8.98 5.06 -0.74
C SER A 133 8.73 3.88 -1.69
N GLY A 134 8.04 2.84 -1.26
CA GLY A 134 7.59 1.74 -2.11
C GLY A 134 6.24 2.00 -2.80
N MET A 135 5.57 3.07 -2.45
CA MET A 135 4.32 3.50 -3.06
C MET A 135 4.52 4.58 -4.13
N PHE A 136 5.29 5.62 -3.79
CA PHE A 136 5.51 6.80 -4.61
C PHE A 136 6.86 7.45 -4.26
N PRO A 137 7.49 8.24 -5.16
CA PRO A 137 8.74 8.95 -4.86
C PRO A 137 8.66 9.85 -3.64
N ILE A 138 9.73 9.83 -2.83
CA ILE A 138 9.89 10.64 -1.62
C ILE A 138 10.87 11.78 -1.88
N ASP A 139 10.52 12.97 -1.45
CA ASP A 139 11.47 14.08 -1.33
C ASP A 139 12.33 13.87 -0.08
N ILE A 140 13.64 13.71 -0.27
CA ILE A 140 14.61 13.45 0.79
C ILE A 140 14.77 14.60 1.78
N HIS A 141 14.37 15.82 1.42
CA HIS A 141 14.50 17.00 2.27
C HIS A 141 13.31 17.13 3.23
N THR A 142 12.13 16.74 2.78
CA THR A 142 10.90 16.82 3.60
C THR A 142 10.57 15.51 4.29
N GLY A 143 11.01 14.37 3.74
CA GLY A 143 10.62 13.03 4.18
C GLY A 143 9.17 12.67 3.83
N ASP A 144 8.49 13.47 3.02
CA ASP A 144 7.14 13.21 2.49
C ASP A 144 7.21 12.94 0.98
N TYR A 145 6.10 12.58 0.38
CA TYR A 145 5.99 12.37 -1.07
C TYR A 145 6.43 13.59 -1.87
N ASP A 146 7.11 13.37 -2.99
CA ASP A 146 7.55 14.44 -3.88
C ASP A 146 6.35 15.19 -4.47
N HIS A 147 6.15 16.42 -4.02
CA HIS A 147 5.02 17.25 -4.39
C HIS A 147 5.00 17.61 -5.88
N ALA A 148 6.17 17.81 -6.49
CA ALA A 148 6.23 18.13 -7.92
C ALA A 148 5.79 16.92 -8.77
N MET A 149 6.17 15.72 -8.36
CA MET A 149 5.74 14.49 -9.04
C MET A 149 4.25 14.19 -8.80
N ILE A 150 3.70 14.48 -7.60
CA ILE A 150 2.25 14.42 -7.37
C ILE A 150 1.51 15.33 -8.34
N GLN A 151 1.92 16.60 -8.47
CA GLN A 151 1.30 17.53 -9.41
C GLN A 151 1.38 17.05 -10.87
N LYS A 152 2.50 16.46 -11.28
CA LYS A 152 2.63 15.84 -12.60
C LYS A 152 1.65 14.70 -12.80
N PHE A 153 1.50 13.83 -11.80
CA PHE A 153 0.53 12.73 -11.87
C PHE A 153 -0.91 13.24 -11.97
N ASP A 154 -1.31 14.19 -11.10
CA ASP A 154 -2.65 14.76 -11.12
C ASP A 154 -2.96 15.41 -12.48
N LYS A 155 -1.97 16.12 -13.06
CA LYS A 155 -2.10 16.68 -14.41
C LYS A 155 -2.22 15.60 -15.50
N LEU A 156 -1.48 14.49 -15.36
CA LEU A 156 -1.48 13.37 -16.32
C LEU A 156 -2.85 12.70 -16.41
N VAL A 157 -3.61 12.68 -15.31
CA VAL A 157 -4.93 12.03 -15.22
C VAL A 157 -6.11 13.03 -15.18
N ALA A 158 -5.86 14.30 -15.41
CA ALA A 158 -6.86 15.38 -15.24
C ALA A 158 -8.10 15.22 -16.14
N ASP A 159 -7.95 14.65 -17.33
CA ASP A 159 -9.04 14.38 -18.27
C ASP A 159 -10.01 13.29 -17.81
N GLN A 160 -9.62 12.47 -16.84
CA GLN A 160 -10.45 11.44 -16.24
C GLN A 160 -11.50 12.01 -15.28
N ASN A 161 -11.32 13.25 -14.81
CA ASN A 161 -12.24 13.95 -13.90
C ASN A 161 -12.57 13.16 -12.63
N TYR A 162 -11.55 12.50 -12.03
CA TYR A 162 -11.73 11.82 -10.74
C TYR A 162 -12.06 12.82 -9.63
N ARG A 163 -12.85 12.38 -8.62
CA ARG A 163 -13.20 13.18 -7.44
C ARG A 163 -12.05 13.32 -6.42
N TRP A 164 -10.94 12.65 -6.65
CA TRP A 164 -9.75 12.64 -5.81
C TRP A 164 -8.52 13.20 -6.54
N ASN A 165 -7.58 13.74 -5.80
CA ASN A 165 -6.20 13.97 -6.24
C ASN A 165 -5.30 12.91 -5.59
N LEU A 166 -4.14 12.65 -6.16
CA LEU A 166 -3.27 11.58 -5.67
C LEU A 166 -2.92 11.74 -4.18
N ARG A 167 -2.64 12.97 -3.73
CA ARG A 167 -2.25 13.22 -2.34
C ARG A 167 -3.35 12.86 -1.34
N ASP A 168 -4.61 13.01 -1.74
CA ASP A 168 -5.77 12.76 -0.86
C ASP A 168 -5.96 11.27 -0.57
N ILE A 169 -5.59 10.40 -1.51
CA ILE A 169 -5.78 8.95 -1.42
C ILE A 169 -4.52 8.19 -0.97
N LEU A 170 -3.37 8.87 -0.85
CA LEU A 170 -2.15 8.31 -0.27
C LEU A 170 -2.17 8.34 1.26
N PRO A 171 -1.53 7.36 1.95
CA PRO A 171 -1.27 7.45 3.39
C PRO A 171 -0.47 8.71 3.74
N ARG A 172 -0.61 9.18 4.95
CA ARG A 172 0.35 10.18 5.47
C ARG A 172 1.69 9.51 5.79
N VAL A 173 2.77 10.20 5.56
CA VAL A 173 4.13 9.78 5.93
C VAL A 173 4.49 10.32 7.30
#